data_a840a42e492b428c01e8e33c8d187d6a
#
_entry.id   a840a42e492b428c01e8e33c8d187d6a
#
_cell.length_a   1.000
_cell.length_b   1.000
_cell.length_c   1.000
_cell.angle_alpha   90.00
_cell.angle_beta   90.00
_cell.angle_gamma   90.00
#
_symmetry.space_group_name_H-M   'P 1'
#
loop_
_entity.id
_entity.type
_entity.pdbx_description
1 polymer ?
#
loop_
_entity_poly.entity_id
_entity_poly.type
_entity_poly.pdbx_seq_one_letter_code
_entity_poly.pdbx_strand_id
1 'polypeptide(L)'
;MKKILIWGTGAIAKQVLHNVVNGEIVGFIETNKKADLFHDKPVYSIGEIPVSYDYIVVANTYVNEIYQECIKRNISLDKIIFLKGVTTQFGCKDVEIIKEVLGEKNYTNYCGEFGITENSFFEDDRKRYNNLNTRENFTIQEKYLWPVIKDKYAMAGSIDNYFWQDLWAARLIYKSGIKRHFDIGSRIDGFIAHLLAMDVEVSLIDIREFPGQVENLHTIVDDATSLKQIEDNSIESMSALCSLEHFGLGRYGDPIDPEACFKCFAEIQKKIKKGGQLYISLPVGKERVEFNAHRVFFASTIKACFNELTLKEFSCTAEGKIEYNVELNKYDADPHHGNYRYGLFHFVKE
;
A
#
# COMPACT_ATOMS: atom_id res chain seq x y z
N MET A 1 -18.47 12.01 29.06
CA MET A 1 -17.78 11.53 27.85
C MET A 1 -16.33 11.29 28.23
N LYS A 2 -15.71 10.16 27.84
CA LYS A 2 -14.33 9.85 28.17
C LYS A 2 -13.39 10.83 27.47
N LYS A 3 -12.35 11.27 28.16
CA LYS A 3 -11.31 12.14 27.62
C LYS A 3 -10.20 11.29 27.03
N ILE A 4 -9.97 11.41 25.73
CA ILE A 4 -9.07 10.56 24.95
C ILE A 4 -7.89 11.39 24.45
N LEU A 5 -6.69 10.87 24.64
CA LEU A 5 -5.49 11.31 23.93
C LEU A 5 -5.20 10.36 22.79
N ILE A 6 -4.72 10.89 21.66
CA ILE A 6 -4.29 10.08 20.52
C ILE A 6 -2.76 10.14 20.43
N TRP A 7 -2.09 8.98 20.44
CA TRP A 7 -0.65 8.92 20.26
C TRP A 7 -0.30 8.75 18.79
N GLY A 8 0.17 9.84 18.20
CA GLY A 8 0.52 10.03 16.80
C GLY A 8 -0.20 11.23 16.19
N THR A 9 0.39 11.82 15.15
CA THR A 9 -0.16 12.93 14.36
C THR A 9 -0.09 12.63 12.85
N GLY A 10 0.21 11.38 12.46
CA GLY A 10 0.31 10.92 11.10
C GLY A 10 -1.03 10.59 10.44
N ALA A 11 -0.98 9.86 9.31
CA ALA A 11 -2.16 9.48 8.53
C ALA A 11 -3.16 8.63 9.33
N ILE A 12 -2.69 7.72 10.19
CA ILE A 12 -3.55 6.89 11.05
C ILE A 12 -4.31 7.78 12.04
N ALA A 13 -3.63 8.76 12.66
CA ALA A 13 -4.26 9.67 13.61
C ALA A 13 -5.35 10.52 12.94
N LYS A 14 -5.17 10.94 11.68
CA LYS A 14 -6.20 11.65 10.91
C LYS A 14 -7.46 10.80 10.71
N GLN A 15 -7.29 9.51 10.41
CA GLN A 15 -8.43 8.57 10.30
C GLN A 15 -9.13 8.38 11.63
N VAL A 16 -8.36 8.23 12.72
CA VAL A 16 -8.87 8.03 14.08
C VAL A 16 -9.67 9.22 14.56
N LEU A 17 -9.19 10.44 14.27
CA LEU A 17 -9.83 11.69 14.68
C LEU A 17 -11.30 11.78 14.24
N HIS A 18 -11.63 11.26 13.08
CA HIS A 18 -12.96 11.44 12.47
C HIS A 18 -13.88 10.23 12.64
N ASN A 19 -13.35 9.02 12.81
CA ASN A 19 -14.16 7.82 12.61
C ASN A 19 -13.98 6.69 13.63
N VAL A 20 -12.97 6.73 14.51
CA VAL A 20 -12.59 5.55 15.29
C VAL A 20 -12.86 5.69 16.79
N VAL A 21 -12.84 6.90 17.33
CA VAL A 21 -12.92 7.13 18.78
C VAL A 21 -14.29 7.65 19.15
N ASN A 22 -14.91 6.97 20.12
CA ASN A 22 -16.18 7.35 20.74
C ASN A 22 -15.92 8.11 22.07
N GLY A 23 -15.45 9.35 21.97
CA GLY A 23 -15.10 10.14 23.14
C GLY A 23 -14.69 11.56 22.79
N GLU A 24 -14.34 12.36 23.81
CA GLU A 24 -13.78 13.69 23.64
C GLU A 24 -12.28 13.58 23.42
N ILE A 25 -11.79 13.88 22.22
CA ILE A 25 -10.35 13.96 21.95
C ILE A 25 -9.83 15.26 22.54
N VAL A 26 -9.01 15.17 23.58
CA VAL A 26 -8.47 16.33 24.33
C VAL A 26 -7.08 16.74 23.87
N GLY A 27 -6.40 15.95 23.03
CA GLY A 27 -5.10 16.29 22.45
C GLY A 27 -4.40 15.09 21.85
N PHE A 28 -3.16 15.33 21.42
CA PHE A 28 -2.29 14.35 20.78
C PHE A 28 -0.99 14.19 21.55
N ILE A 29 -0.32 13.05 21.38
CA ILE A 29 1.00 12.77 21.95
C ILE A 29 1.97 12.50 20.79
N GLU A 30 3.15 13.10 20.84
CA GLU A 30 4.28 12.74 20.00
C GLU A 30 5.52 12.45 20.81
N THR A 31 6.26 11.40 20.45
CA THR A 31 7.56 11.09 21.04
C THR A 31 8.58 12.17 20.69
N ASN A 32 8.55 12.65 19.45
CA ASN A 32 9.35 13.77 18.96
C ASN A 32 8.40 14.87 18.46
N LYS A 33 7.97 15.72 19.38
CA LYS A 33 7.02 16.80 19.10
C LYS A 33 7.57 17.78 18.06
N LYS A 34 6.83 17.95 16.95
CA LYS A 34 7.17 18.83 15.83
C LYS A 34 6.30 20.08 15.73
N ALA A 35 5.13 20.06 16.37
CA ALA A 35 4.18 21.17 16.36
C ALA A 35 3.44 21.25 17.70
N ASP A 36 2.92 22.41 18.03
CA ASP A 36 2.14 22.61 19.26
C ASP A 36 0.66 22.28 19.12
N LEU A 37 0.16 22.30 17.89
CA LEU A 37 -1.24 21.99 17.56
C LEU A 37 -1.33 21.00 16.40
N PHE A 38 -2.35 20.14 16.45
CA PHE A 38 -2.77 19.27 15.37
C PHE A 38 -4.31 19.25 15.33
N HIS A 39 -4.92 19.66 14.20
CA HIS A 39 -6.38 19.84 14.08
C HIS A 39 -6.98 20.64 15.24
N ASP A 40 -6.40 21.82 15.51
CA ASP A 40 -6.82 22.77 16.56
C ASP A 40 -6.78 22.21 17.99
N LYS A 41 -6.11 21.08 18.21
CA LYS A 41 -5.92 20.47 19.53
C LYS A 41 -4.44 20.43 19.91
N PRO A 42 -4.12 20.52 21.21
CA PRO A 42 -2.74 20.53 21.67
C PRO A 42 -2.02 19.23 21.37
N VAL A 43 -0.74 19.33 21.00
CA VAL A 43 0.19 18.21 20.88
C VAL A 43 1.14 18.28 22.07
N TYR A 44 1.20 17.20 22.82
CA TYR A 44 2.05 17.05 24.00
C TYR A 44 3.29 16.23 23.65
N SER A 45 4.44 16.59 24.17
CA SER A 45 5.55 15.67 24.23
C SER A 45 5.24 14.56 25.25
N ILE A 46 5.87 13.40 25.12
CA ILE A 46 5.64 12.27 26.02
C ILE A 46 5.99 12.59 27.49
N GLY A 47 6.81 13.59 27.73
CA GLY A 47 7.14 14.09 29.09
C GLY A 47 6.14 15.08 29.66
N GLU A 48 5.21 15.61 28.86
CA GLU A 48 4.28 16.70 29.20
C GLU A 48 2.81 16.27 29.09
N ILE A 49 2.55 14.97 29.13
CA ILE A 49 1.17 14.42 29.03
C ILE A 49 0.33 14.99 30.17
N PRO A 50 -0.85 15.59 29.88
CA PRO A 50 -1.69 16.20 30.92
C PRO A 50 -2.22 15.14 31.89
N VAL A 51 -2.40 15.53 33.15
CA VAL A 51 -2.86 14.63 34.21
C VAL A 51 -4.34 14.20 34.01
N SER A 52 -5.11 14.91 33.21
CA SER A 52 -6.56 14.70 33.07
C SER A 52 -6.94 14.07 31.74
N TYR A 53 -6.65 12.80 31.58
CA TYR A 53 -7.20 11.95 30.50
C TYR A 53 -7.68 10.63 31.08
N ASP A 54 -8.61 9.98 30.38
CA ASP A 54 -9.10 8.65 30.75
C ASP A 54 -8.31 7.56 30.02
N TYR A 55 -8.14 7.69 28.69
CA TYR A 55 -7.47 6.68 27.86
C TYR A 55 -6.57 7.32 26.81
N ILE A 56 -5.59 6.54 26.35
CA ILE A 56 -4.72 6.84 25.20
C ILE A 56 -5.02 5.83 24.08
N VAL A 57 -5.34 6.32 22.90
CA VAL A 57 -5.48 5.48 21.69
C VAL A 57 -4.22 5.65 20.85
N VAL A 58 -3.48 4.55 20.64
CA VAL A 58 -2.25 4.55 19.84
C VAL A 58 -2.59 4.42 18.37
N ALA A 59 -2.46 5.50 17.63
CA ALA A 59 -2.70 5.63 16.20
C ALA A 59 -1.36 5.69 15.44
N ASN A 60 -0.51 4.69 15.63
CA ASN A 60 0.86 4.66 15.14
C ASN A 60 1.28 3.21 14.84
N THR A 61 2.26 3.02 13.95
CA THR A 61 2.87 1.71 13.64
C THR A 61 4.06 1.35 14.52
N TYR A 62 4.64 2.33 15.22
CA TYR A 62 5.80 2.14 16.13
C TYR A 62 5.35 1.64 17.51
N VAL A 63 4.62 0.55 17.53
CA VAL A 63 3.93 0.06 18.72
C VAL A 63 4.91 -0.45 19.78
N ASN A 64 5.96 -1.16 19.38
CA ASN A 64 6.95 -1.68 20.31
C ASN A 64 7.72 -0.55 21.00
N GLU A 65 8.09 0.47 20.26
CA GLU A 65 8.78 1.65 20.79
C GLU A 65 7.89 2.41 21.77
N ILE A 66 6.62 2.59 21.42
CA ILE A 66 5.63 3.21 22.29
C ILE A 66 5.42 2.39 23.56
N TYR A 67 5.31 1.08 23.45
CA TYR A 67 5.22 0.18 24.60
C TYR A 67 6.43 0.34 25.54
N GLN A 68 7.67 0.34 25.00
CA GLN A 68 8.88 0.53 25.77
C GLN A 68 8.91 1.91 26.47
N GLU A 69 8.47 2.98 25.78
CA GLU A 69 8.35 4.30 26.39
C GLU A 69 7.31 4.34 27.52
N CYS A 70 6.19 3.61 27.38
CA CYS A 70 5.21 3.47 28.46
C CYS A 70 5.82 2.83 29.71
N ILE A 71 6.53 1.73 29.54
CA ILE A 71 7.21 1.03 30.64
C ILE A 71 8.24 1.96 31.29
N LYS A 72 9.11 2.58 30.50
CA LYS A 72 10.18 3.47 30.98
C LYS A 72 9.62 4.65 31.79
N ARG A 73 8.43 5.14 31.46
CA ARG A 73 7.81 6.31 32.09
C ARG A 73 6.72 5.96 33.08
N ASN A 74 6.53 4.68 33.35
CA ASN A 74 5.51 4.17 34.26
C ASN A 74 4.08 4.63 33.90
N ILE A 75 3.79 4.70 32.57
CA ILE A 75 2.43 4.99 32.08
C ILE A 75 1.62 3.69 32.18
N SER A 76 0.45 3.77 32.83
CA SER A 76 -0.41 2.58 33.01
C SER A 76 -0.90 2.03 31.69
N LEU A 77 -0.51 0.78 31.39
CA LEU A 77 -0.92 0.08 30.16
C LEU A 77 -2.43 -0.19 30.11
N ASP A 78 -3.11 -0.26 31.23
CA ASP A 78 -4.56 -0.47 31.28
C ASP A 78 -5.37 0.71 30.71
N LYS A 79 -4.70 1.86 30.53
CA LYS A 79 -5.28 3.04 29.91
C LYS A 79 -4.91 3.21 28.42
N ILE A 80 -4.21 2.25 27.84
CA ILE A 80 -3.70 2.38 26.48
C ILE A 80 -4.39 1.35 25.56
N ILE A 81 -4.99 1.84 24.46
CA ILE A 81 -5.60 1.03 23.41
C ILE A 81 -4.75 1.15 22.14
N PHE A 82 -4.15 0.05 21.71
CA PHE A 82 -3.36 -0.01 20.51
C PHE A 82 -4.24 -0.40 19.31
N LEU A 83 -4.24 0.37 18.24
CA LEU A 83 -5.09 0.13 17.06
C LEU A 83 -4.44 -0.72 15.98
N LYS A 84 -3.12 -0.90 15.98
CA LYS A 84 -2.37 -1.68 14.96
C LYS A 84 -1.15 -2.36 15.56
N GLY A 85 -0.82 -3.52 15.00
CA GLY A 85 0.49 -4.17 15.16
C GLY A 85 0.78 -4.77 16.52
N VAL A 86 -0.23 -4.97 17.37
CA VAL A 86 -0.03 -5.50 18.71
C VAL A 86 -0.85 -6.74 18.97
N THR A 87 -0.19 -7.73 19.52
CA THR A 87 -0.85 -8.86 20.14
C THR A 87 -1.55 -8.40 21.43
N THR A 88 -2.58 -9.13 21.86
CA THR A 88 -3.33 -8.93 23.10
C THR A 88 -2.48 -8.89 24.39
N GLN A 89 -1.14 -8.92 24.27
CA GLN A 89 -0.19 -8.86 25.38
C GLN A 89 -0.03 -7.46 25.96
N PHE A 90 -0.29 -6.42 25.15
CA PHE A 90 -0.02 -5.03 25.50
C PHE A 90 -1.31 -4.22 25.58
N GLY A 91 -1.39 -3.31 26.52
CA GLY A 91 -2.47 -2.34 26.64
C GLY A 91 -3.70 -2.83 27.43
N CYS A 92 -4.77 -2.08 27.31
CA CYS A 92 -6.05 -2.33 27.97
C CYS A 92 -6.66 -3.65 27.49
N LYS A 93 -7.07 -4.47 28.44
CA LYS A 93 -7.72 -5.78 28.20
C LYS A 93 -9.19 -5.80 28.57
N ASP A 94 -9.71 -4.71 29.11
CA ASP A 94 -11.11 -4.59 29.50
C ASP A 94 -11.97 -4.34 28.26
N VAL A 95 -12.72 -5.34 27.88
CA VAL A 95 -13.58 -5.36 26.68
C VAL A 95 -14.62 -4.23 26.71
N GLU A 96 -15.24 -3.98 27.85
CA GLU A 96 -16.28 -2.95 27.98
C GLU A 96 -15.68 -1.55 27.81
N ILE A 97 -14.48 -1.33 28.37
CA ILE A 97 -13.74 -0.08 28.18
C ILE A 97 -13.38 0.12 26.71
N ILE A 98 -12.86 -0.92 26.05
CA ILE A 98 -12.46 -0.82 24.63
C ILE A 98 -13.69 -0.54 23.76
N LYS A 99 -14.81 -1.20 24.00
CA LYS A 99 -16.09 -0.92 23.32
C LYS A 99 -16.57 0.51 23.53
N GLU A 100 -16.52 0.98 24.77
CA GLU A 100 -16.92 2.36 25.11
C GLU A 100 -16.07 3.38 24.35
N VAL A 101 -14.74 3.17 24.30
CA VAL A 101 -13.78 4.10 23.69
C VAL A 101 -13.83 4.06 22.17
N LEU A 102 -13.96 2.89 21.56
CA LEU A 102 -13.94 2.74 20.10
C LEU A 102 -15.33 2.78 19.46
N GLY A 103 -16.39 2.49 20.22
CA GLY A 103 -17.73 2.20 19.71
C GLY A 103 -17.82 0.79 19.09
N GLU A 104 -19.03 0.25 19.01
CA GLU A 104 -19.29 -1.17 18.65
C GLU A 104 -18.65 -1.57 17.30
N LYS A 105 -18.86 -0.77 16.27
CA LYS A 105 -18.31 -1.03 14.92
C LYS A 105 -16.79 -1.12 14.91
N ASN A 106 -16.12 -0.16 15.55
CA ASN A 106 -14.66 -0.11 15.55
C ASN A 106 -14.07 -1.16 16.48
N TYR A 107 -14.75 -1.49 17.57
CA TYR A 107 -14.41 -2.61 18.43
C TYR A 107 -14.42 -3.94 17.65
N THR A 108 -15.43 -4.18 16.83
CA THR A 108 -15.52 -5.37 16.00
C THR A 108 -14.32 -5.50 15.04
N ASN A 109 -13.95 -4.39 14.38
CA ASN A 109 -12.78 -4.35 13.53
C ASN A 109 -11.48 -4.59 14.32
N TYR A 110 -11.37 -4.00 15.49
CA TYR A 110 -10.26 -4.21 16.42
C TYR A 110 -10.13 -5.68 16.82
N CYS A 111 -11.21 -6.32 17.21
CA CYS A 111 -11.22 -7.74 17.57
C CYS A 111 -10.80 -8.64 16.41
N GLY A 112 -11.24 -8.36 15.19
CA GLY A 112 -10.85 -9.09 13.99
C GLY A 112 -9.35 -8.99 13.70
N GLU A 113 -8.77 -7.82 13.90
CA GLU A 113 -7.34 -7.59 13.68
C GLU A 113 -6.46 -8.28 14.75
N PHE A 114 -6.94 -8.35 16.00
CA PHE A 114 -6.16 -8.87 17.13
C PHE A 114 -6.55 -10.29 17.56
N GLY A 115 -7.44 -10.96 16.81
CA GLY A 115 -7.85 -12.33 17.12
C GLY A 115 -8.62 -12.45 18.45
N ILE A 116 -9.28 -11.39 18.92
CA ILE A 116 -10.13 -11.41 20.09
C ILE A 116 -11.45 -12.09 19.70
N THR A 117 -11.71 -13.27 20.25
CA THR A 117 -12.84 -14.12 19.86
C THR A 117 -14.16 -13.80 20.57
N GLU A 118 -14.15 -13.00 21.61
CA GLU A 118 -15.38 -12.56 22.28
C GLU A 118 -16.08 -11.46 21.51
N ASN A 119 -16.87 -11.88 20.52
CA ASN A 119 -17.62 -10.95 19.70
C ASN A 119 -19.10 -11.34 19.72
N SER A 120 -19.91 -10.51 20.37
CA SER A 120 -21.33 -10.77 20.58
C SER A 120 -22.07 -11.06 19.27
N PHE A 121 -21.74 -10.35 18.17
CA PHE A 121 -22.42 -10.55 16.89
C PHE A 121 -22.15 -11.92 16.27
N PHE A 122 -20.94 -12.49 16.42
CA PHE A 122 -20.60 -13.79 15.85
C PHE A 122 -21.44 -14.90 16.50
N GLU A 123 -21.55 -14.88 17.82
CA GLU A 123 -22.37 -15.85 18.54
C GLU A 123 -23.87 -15.63 18.30
N ASP A 124 -24.32 -14.41 18.18
CA ASP A 124 -25.73 -14.10 17.87
C ASP A 124 -26.08 -14.49 16.42
N ASP A 125 -25.21 -14.21 15.46
CA ASP A 125 -25.38 -14.65 14.07
C ASP A 125 -25.36 -16.18 13.97
N ARG A 126 -24.50 -16.84 14.74
CA ARG A 126 -24.43 -18.30 14.84
C ARG A 126 -25.72 -18.91 15.38
N LYS A 127 -26.25 -18.37 16.48
CA LYS A 127 -27.55 -18.79 17.04
C LYS A 127 -28.68 -18.58 16.04
N ARG A 128 -28.70 -17.39 15.40
CA ARG A 128 -29.72 -17.06 14.39
C ARG A 128 -29.62 -17.99 13.18
N TYR A 129 -28.40 -18.29 12.70
CA TYR A 129 -28.22 -19.26 11.61
C TYR A 129 -28.78 -20.63 11.96
N ASN A 130 -28.46 -21.16 13.16
CA ASN A 130 -28.97 -22.45 13.59
C ASN A 130 -30.52 -22.47 13.67
N ASN A 131 -31.15 -21.39 14.13
CA ASN A 131 -32.60 -21.27 14.21
C ASN A 131 -33.28 -21.20 12.83
N LEU A 132 -32.61 -20.66 11.84
CA LEU A 132 -33.14 -20.47 10.48
C LEU A 132 -32.80 -21.64 9.55
N ASN A 133 -31.75 -22.41 9.86
CA ASN A 133 -31.30 -23.48 9.01
C ASN A 133 -32.25 -24.68 8.99
N THR A 134 -32.72 -25.04 7.80
CA THR A 134 -33.55 -26.21 7.55
C THR A 134 -32.84 -27.35 6.82
N ARG A 135 -31.54 -27.21 6.54
CA ARG A 135 -30.75 -28.14 5.75
C ARG A 135 -29.81 -28.95 6.64
N GLU A 136 -30.04 -30.27 6.75
CA GLU A 136 -29.26 -31.18 7.60
C GLU A 136 -27.76 -31.14 7.35
N ASN A 137 -27.34 -31.10 6.08
CA ASN A 137 -25.93 -31.10 5.71
C ASN A 137 -25.19 -29.77 5.93
N PHE A 138 -25.90 -28.71 6.33
CA PHE A 138 -25.34 -27.38 6.55
C PHE A 138 -25.48 -26.93 8.01
N THR A 139 -25.55 -27.86 8.94
CA THR A 139 -25.51 -27.56 10.39
C THR A 139 -24.11 -27.12 10.79
N ILE A 140 -24.05 -26.12 11.69
CA ILE A 140 -22.76 -25.67 12.25
C ILE A 140 -22.17 -26.77 13.13
N GLN A 141 -20.92 -27.13 12.85
CA GLN A 141 -20.13 -28.06 13.66
C GLN A 141 -18.91 -27.34 14.20
N GLU A 142 -18.62 -27.48 15.50
CA GLU A 142 -17.49 -26.81 16.18
C GLU A 142 -16.15 -27.04 15.48
N LYS A 143 -15.89 -28.25 15.00
CA LYS A 143 -14.65 -28.64 14.32
C LYS A 143 -14.41 -27.91 12.98
N TYR A 144 -15.46 -27.28 12.42
CA TYR A 144 -15.38 -26.54 11.17
C TYR A 144 -15.57 -25.03 11.35
N LEU A 145 -15.62 -24.56 12.59
CA LEU A 145 -15.70 -23.13 12.85
C LEU A 145 -14.46 -22.40 12.30
N TRP A 146 -14.71 -21.40 11.49
CA TRP A 146 -13.69 -20.49 10.94
C TRP A 146 -14.17 -19.05 11.11
N PRO A 147 -13.93 -18.44 12.29
CA PRO A 147 -14.41 -17.09 12.57
C PRO A 147 -13.74 -16.05 11.65
N VAL A 148 -14.55 -15.35 10.85
CA VAL A 148 -14.13 -14.18 10.07
C VAL A 148 -14.90 -12.98 10.60
N ILE A 149 -14.26 -12.18 11.43
CA ILE A 149 -14.89 -11.14 12.22
C ILE A 149 -14.72 -9.75 11.60
N LYS A 150 -13.51 -9.47 11.07
CA LYS A 150 -13.13 -8.16 10.55
C LYS A 150 -13.96 -7.69 9.34
N ASP A 151 -14.56 -8.62 8.61
CA ASP A 151 -15.20 -8.31 7.32
C ASP A 151 -16.62 -7.76 7.46
N LYS A 152 -17.27 -7.94 8.65
CA LYS A 152 -18.68 -7.57 8.85
C LYS A 152 -18.98 -6.10 8.53
N TYR A 153 -18.04 -5.22 8.83
CA TYR A 153 -18.17 -3.77 8.60
C TYR A 153 -17.11 -3.24 7.61
N ALA A 154 -16.36 -4.14 6.98
CA ALA A 154 -15.39 -3.77 5.97
C ALA A 154 -16.10 -3.36 4.66
N MET A 155 -15.44 -2.54 3.87
CA MET A 155 -15.84 -2.30 2.49
C MET A 155 -15.60 -3.56 1.66
N ALA A 156 -16.37 -3.76 0.59
CA ALA A 156 -16.23 -4.91 -0.32
C ALA A 156 -14.86 -4.97 -1.03
N GLY A 157 -14.12 -3.88 -1.00
CA GLY A 157 -12.78 -3.75 -1.54
C GLY A 157 -12.37 -2.29 -1.61
N SER A 158 -11.13 -2.04 -2.01
CA SER A 158 -10.62 -0.69 -2.27
C SER A 158 -10.09 -0.60 -3.70
N ILE A 159 -10.39 0.50 -4.36
CA ILE A 159 -9.81 0.83 -5.66
C ILE A 159 -8.64 1.78 -5.36
N ASP A 160 -7.42 1.23 -5.42
CA ASP A 160 -6.19 1.96 -5.16
C ASP A 160 -5.48 2.38 -6.46
N ASN A 161 -4.30 2.95 -6.33
CA ASN A 161 -3.50 3.38 -7.48
C ASN A 161 -3.04 2.21 -8.36
N TYR A 162 -2.79 1.02 -7.76
CA TYR A 162 -2.41 -0.18 -8.53
C TYR A 162 -3.53 -0.64 -9.44
N PHE A 163 -4.78 -0.66 -8.96
CA PHE A 163 -5.93 -1.01 -9.78
C PHE A 163 -6.03 -0.12 -11.03
N TRP A 164 -5.83 1.18 -10.87
CA TRP A 164 -5.90 2.13 -11.99
C TRP A 164 -4.75 1.97 -12.98
N GLN A 165 -3.51 1.86 -12.51
CA GLN A 165 -2.35 1.68 -13.38
C GLN A 165 -2.41 0.36 -14.16
N ASP A 166 -2.81 -0.73 -13.49
CA ASP A 166 -2.91 -2.06 -14.11
C ASP A 166 -3.93 -2.06 -15.25
N LEU A 167 -5.11 -1.47 -15.00
CA LEU A 167 -6.13 -1.32 -16.04
C LEU A 167 -5.68 -0.40 -17.18
N TRP A 168 -4.97 0.69 -16.87
CA TRP A 168 -4.45 1.61 -17.90
C TRP A 168 -3.50 0.88 -18.84
N ALA A 169 -2.48 0.22 -18.32
CA ALA A 169 -1.51 -0.49 -19.12
C ALA A 169 -2.15 -1.65 -19.90
N ALA A 170 -2.94 -2.48 -19.23
CA ALA A 170 -3.62 -3.62 -19.87
C ALA A 170 -4.51 -3.19 -21.04
N ARG A 171 -5.26 -2.07 -20.91
CA ARG A 171 -6.10 -1.52 -21.98
C ARG A 171 -5.28 -1.01 -23.18
N LEU A 172 -4.14 -0.38 -22.94
CA LEU A 172 -3.26 0.08 -24.03
C LEU A 172 -2.64 -1.10 -24.77
N ILE A 173 -2.17 -2.11 -24.05
CA ILE A 173 -1.61 -3.34 -24.62
C ILE A 173 -2.69 -4.08 -25.42
N TYR A 174 -3.89 -4.24 -24.88
CA TYR A 174 -5.01 -4.86 -25.60
C TYR A 174 -5.32 -4.14 -26.93
N LYS A 175 -5.40 -2.80 -26.88
CA LYS A 175 -5.67 -1.96 -28.06
C LYS A 175 -4.56 -2.00 -29.10
N SER A 176 -3.32 -2.26 -28.70
CA SER A 176 -2.19 -2.40 -29.62
C SER A 176 -2.24 -3.69 -30.44
N GLY A 177 -3.06 -4.68 -30.01
CA GLY A 177 -3.19 -5.97 -30.66
C GLY A 177 -2.00 -6.91 -30.47
N ILE A 178 -1.05 -6.56 -29.59
CA ILE A 178 0.16 -7.33 -29.32
C ILE A 178 -0.20 -8.70 -28.74
N LYS A 179 0.59 -9.74 -29.06
CA LYS A 179 0.41 -11.10 -28.56
C LYS A 179 1.53 -11.57 -27.63
N ARG A 180 2.66 -10.86 -27.62
CA ARG A 180 3.81 -11.15 -26.76
C ARG A 180 4.24 -9.89 -26.05
N HIS A 181 4.40 -9.97 -24.73
CA HIS A 181 4.72 -8.84 -23.89
C HIS A 181 5.80 -9.19 -22.87
N PHE A 182 6.74 -8.28 -22.64
CA PHE A 182 7.74 -8.38 -21.58
C PHE A 182 7.37 -7.46 -20.44
N ASP A 183 7.55 -7.94 -19.21
CA ASP A 183 7.32 -7.10 -18.02
C ASP A 183 8.51 -7.18 -17.07
N ILE A 184 8.85 -6.06 -16.45
CA ILE A 184 9.94 -5.97 -15.46
C ILE A 184 9.36 -5.76 -14.07
N GLY A 185 9.36 -6.80 -13.24
CA GLY A 185 9.16 -6.74 -11.80
C GLY A 185 7.73 -6.45 -11.33
N SER A 186 6.72 -6.55 -12.18
CA SER A 186 5.32 -6.40 -11.76
C SER A 186 4.85 -7.57 -10.90
N ARG A 187 3.87 -7.30 -10.05
CA ARG A 187 3.19 -8.33 -9.28
C ARG A 187 2.31 -9.20 -10.18
N ILE A 188 2.32 -10.51 -9.93
CA ILE A 188 1.59 -11.49 -10.76
C ILE A 188 0.08 -11.41 -10.53
N ASP A 189 -0.35 -11.06 -9.33
CA ASP A 189 -1.75 -11.08 -8.89
C ASP A 189 -2.60 -9.89 -9.38
N GLY A 190 -2.03 -8.97 -10.11
CA GLY A 190 -2.73 -7.80 -10.67
C GLY A 190 -2.60 -7.74 -12.19
N PHE A 191 -1.71 -6.86 -12.65
CA PHE A 191 -1.50 -6.56 -14.06
C PHE A 191 -1.24 -7.78 -14.95
N ILE A 192 -0.36 -8.69 -14.53
CA ILE A 192 0.00 -9.89 -15.30
C ILE A 192 -1.23 -10.77 -15.55
N ALA A 193 -2.10 -10.94 -14.54
CA ALA A 193 -3.34 -11.71 -14.70
C ALA A 193 -4.27 -11.09 -15.76
N HIS A 194 -4.31 -9.77 -15.89
CA HIS A 194 -5.09 -9.13 -16.97
C HIS A 194 -4.56 -9.47 -18.35
N LEU A 195 -3.24 -9.48 -18.54
CA LEU A 195 -2.62 -9.84 -19.83
C LEU A 195 -2.88 -11.29 -20.21
N LEU A 196 -2.70 -12.21 -19.26
CA LEU A 196 -2.98 -13.63 -19.48
C LEU A 196 -4.44 -13.88 -19.83
N ALA A 197 -5.39 -13.18 -19.18
CA ALA A 197 -6.83 -13.27 -19.50
C ALA A 197 -7.19 -12.73 -20.89
N MET A 198 -6.28 -11.97 -21.53
CA MET A 198 -6.43 -11.47 -22.91
C MET A 198 -5.64 -12.30 -23.94
N ASP A 199 -5.20 -13.52 -23.57
CA ASP A 199 -4.37 -14.40 -24.40
C ASP A 199 -3.06 -13.73 -24.87
N VAL A 200 -2.45 -12.92 -24.01
CA VAL A 200 -1.12 -12.37 -24.25
C VAL A 200 -0.09 -13.27 -23.59
N GLU A 201 0.91 -13.72 -24.36
CA GLU A 201 2.08 -14.43 -23.84
C GLU A 201 2.99 -13.44 -23.12
N VAL A 202 3.26 -13.66 -21.82
CA VAL A 202 4.01 -12.74 -20.97
C VAL A 202 5.36 -13.34 -20.57
N SER A 203 6.44 -12.59 -20.79
CA SER A 203 7.77 -12.86 -20.25
C SER A 203 8.04 -11.91 -19.09
N LEU A 204 7.94 -12.42 -17.86
CA LEU A 204 8.17 -11.67 -16.63
C LEU A 204 9.66 -11.74 -16.22
N ILE A 205 10.31 -10.61 -16.12
CA ILE A 205 11.71 -10.46 -15.72
C ILE A 205 11.75 -10.02 -14.25
N ASP A 206 12.39 -10.79 -13.39
CA ASP A 206 12.63 -10.45 -11.98
C ASP A 206 13.95 -11.08 -11.53
N ILE A 207 14.62 -10.48 -10.54
CA ILE A 207 15.82 -11.06 -9.93
C ILE A 207 15.49 -12.27 -9.03
N ARG A 208 14.23 -12.46 -8.70
CA ARG A 208 13.72 -13.53 -7.84
C ARG A 208 13.06 -14.61 -8.68
N GLU A 209 13.15 -15.85 -8.21
CA GLU A 209 12.43 -16.97 -8.81
C GLU A 209 10.92 -16.90 -8.49
N PHE A 210 10.11 -17.31 -9.44
CA PHE A 210 8.69 -17.53 -9.25
C PHE A 210 8.38 -19.03 -9.15
N PRO A 211 7.80 -19.52 -8.05
CA PRO A 211 7.66 -20.96 -7.78
C PRO A 211 6.41 -21.60 -8.41
N GLY A 212 5.88 -21.07 -9.48
CA GLY A 212 4.65 -21.56 -10.10
C GLY A 212 4.78 -21.72 -11.62
N GLN A 213 3.85 -22.48 -12.20
CA GLN A 213 3.68 -22.57 -13.66
C GLN A 213 2.27 -22.10 -14.02
N VAL A 214 2.21 -21.16 -14.93
CA VAL A 214 0.96 -20.62 -15.47
C VAL A 214 1.07 -20.64 -16.99
N GLU A 215 0.01 -21.07 -17.67
CA GLU A 215 -0.04 -21.06 -19.14
C GLU A 215 0.20 -19.64 -19.68
N ASN A 216 0.99 -19.52 -20.73
CA ASN A 216 1.40 -18.26 -21.35
C ASN A 216 2.22 -17.30 -20.46
N LEU A 217 2.71 -17.75 -19.28
CA LEU A 217 3.62 -16.99 -18.44
C LEU A 217 5.00 -17.64 -18.42
N HIS A 218 6.00 -16.91 -18.90
CA HIS A 218 7.41 -17.30 -18.87
C HIS A 218 8.14 -16.40 -17.88
N THR A 219 8.94 -16.98 -17.00
CA THR A 219 9.76 -16.21 -16.05
C THR A 219 11.21 -16.21 -16.49
N ILE A 220 11.83 -15.04 -16.48
CA ILE A 220 13.22 -14.83 -16.79
C ILE A 220 13.91 -14.26 -15.54
N VAL A 221 14.71 -15.09 -14.87
CA VAL A 221 15.53 -14.60 -13.74
C VAL A 221 16.73 -13.86 -14.31
N ASP A 222 16.68 -12.53 -14.29
CA ASP A 222 17.73 -11.65 -14.83
C ASP A 222 17.78 -10.32 -14.06
N ASP A 223 18.94 -9.69 -14.09
CA ASP A 223 19.14 -8.32 -13.59
C ASP A 223 18.76 -7.32 -14.69
N ALA A 224 17.63 -6.66 -14.50
CA ALA A 224 17.11 -5.69 -15.45
C ALA A 224 18.01 -4.44 -15.62
N THR A 225 19.02 -4.23 -14.78
CA THR A 225 20.03 -3.19 -15.00
C THR A 225 20.96 -3.49 -16.18
N SER A 226 20.90 -4.72 -16.70
CA SER A 226 21.73 -5.16 -17.84
C SER A 226 20.99 -5.93 -18.93
N LEU A 227 19.83 -6.54 -18.62
CA LEU A 227 18.98 -7.33 -19.54
C LEU A 227 19.77 -8.23 -20.50
N LYS A 228 20.76 -8.97 -19.95
CA LYS A 228 21.75 -9.71 -20.74
C LYS A 228 21.15 -10.87 -21.55
N GLN A 229 20.03 -11.43 -21.10
CA GLN A 229 19.37 -12.53 -21.77
C GLN A 229 18.46 -12.08 -22.93
N ILE A 230 18.34 -10.77 -23.16
CA ILE A 230 17.46 -10.18 -24.17
C ILE A 230 18.30 -9.48 -25.25
N GLU A 231 18.02 -9.81 -26.51
CA GLU A 231 18.68 -9.19 -27.65
C GLU A 231 18.26 -7.72 -27.84
N ASP A 232 19.18 -6.90 -28.31
CA ASP A 232 18.88 -5.51 -28.63
C ASP A 232 17.90 -5.40 -29.81
N ASN A 233 17.00 -4.42 -29.79
CA ASN A 233 15.98 -4.18 -30.80
C ASN A 233 15.08 -5.40 -31.09
N SER A 234 14.80 -6.24 -30.08
CA SER A 234 13.98 -7.44 -30.21
C SER A 234 12.55 -7.29 -29.64
N ILE A 235 12.36 -6.37 -28.69
CA ILE A 235 11.11 -6.26 -27.95
C ILE A 235 10.13 -5.33 -28.64
N GLU A 236 8.93 -5.84 -28.86
CA GLU A 236 7.79 -5.09 -29.43
C GLU A 236 6.93 -4.40 -28.38
N SER A 237 6.79 -5.00 -27.20
CA SER A 237 5.97 -4.47 -26.11
C SER A 237 6.60 -4.81 -24.77
N MET A 238 6.84 -3.80 -23.95
CA MET A 238 7.41 -3.94 -22.62
C MET A 238 6.68 -3.06 -21.60
N SER A 239 6.61 -3.51 -20.36
CA SER A 239 6.16 -2.72 -19.22
C SER A 239 7.11 -2.82 -18.03
N ALA A 240 6.97 -1.82 -17.14
CA ALA A 240 7.56 -1.81 -15.82
C ALA A 240 6.68 -0.94 -14.91
N LEU A 241 5.77 -1.56 -14.16
CA LEU A 241 4.75 -0.86 -13.39
C LEU A 241 5.12 -0.82 -11.91
N CYS A 242 5.52 0.36 -11.40
CA CYS A 242 5.97 0.58 -10.03
C CYS A 242 7.01 -0.47 -9.56
N SER A 243 8.05 -0.66 -10.36
CA SER A 243 9.15 -1.58 -10.08
C SER A 243 10.52 -0.89 -10.13
N LEU A 244 10.77 -0.04 -11.14
CA LEU A 244 12.09 0.52 -11.42
C LEU A 244 12.57 1.52 -10.34
N GLU A 245 11.67 2.20 -9.66
CA GLU A 245 11.97 3.13 -8.57
C GLU A 245 12.63 2.48 -7.36
N HIS A 246 12.55 1.16 -7.25
CA HIS A 246 13.13 0.40 -6.15
C HIS A 246 14.58 -0.03 -6.41
N PHE A 247 15.02 -0.07 -7.67
CA PHE A 247 16.31 -0.65 -8.07
C PHE A 247 17.49 0.03 -7.41
N GLY A 248 18.40 -0.78 -6.87
CA GLY A 248 19.60 -0.31 -6.18
C GLY A 248 19.37 0.21 -4.76
N LEU A 249 18.19 -0.02 -4.16
CA LEU A 249 17.89 0.33 -2.78
C LEU A 249 18.00 -0.85 -1.80
N GLY A 250 18.30 -2.06 -2.28
CA GLY A 250 18.44 -3.27 -1.47
C GLY A 250 17.13 -3.82 -0.92
N ARG A 251 15.99 -3.28 -1.35
CA ARG A 251 14.67 -3.66 -0.83
C ARG A 251 14.32 -5.11 -1.11
N TYR A 252 14.69 -5.62 -2.26
CA TYR A 252 14.38 -6.98 -2.71
C TYR A 252 15.59 -7.90 -2.78
N GLY A 253 16.68 -7.54 -2.07
CA GLY A 253 17.94 -8.28 -2.07
C GLY A 253 18.88 -7.88 -3.22
N ASP A 254 18.52 -6.87 -3.97
CA ASP A 254 19.36 -6.25 -5.02
C ASP A 254 20.54 -5.50 -4.39
N PRO A 255 21.71 -5.44 -5.06
CA PRO A 255 22.86 -4.66 -4.60
C PRO A 255 22.53 -3.18 -4.45
N ILE A 256 23.12 -2.54 -3.44
CA ILE A 256 23.02 -1.07 -3.29
C ILE A 256 23.78 -0.40 -4.44
N ASP A 257 23.03 0.26 -5.31
CA ASP A 257 23.57 1.02 -6.45
C ASP A 257 22.65 2.21 -6.78
N PRO A 258 23.04 3.45 -6.45
CA PRO A 258 22.24 4.64 -6.75
C PRO A 258 21.89 4.81 -8.23
N GLU A 259 22.69 4.25 -9.13
CA GLU A 259 22.51 4.34 -10.58
C GLU A 259 21.69 3.20 -11.19
N ALA A 260 21.30 2.19 -10.40
CA ALA A 260 20.66 0.97 -10.92
C ALA A 260 19.40 1.25 -11.76
N CYS A 261 18.51 2.12 -11.30
CA CYS A 261 17.30 2.46 -12.06
C CYS A 261 17.62 3.16 -13.38
N PHE A 262 18.62 4.06 -13.41
CA PHE A 262 19.03 4.78 -14.62
C PHE A 262 19.73 3.86 -15.63
N LYS A 263 20.53 2.88 -15.15
CA LYS A 263 21.07 1.81 -15.99
C LYS A 263 19.95 1.00 -16.64
N CYS A 264 18.93 0.63 -15.87
CA CYS A 264 17.77 -0.07 -16.40
C CYS A 264 17.00 0.75 -17.44
N PHE A 265 16.79 2.05 -17.22
CA PHE A 265 16.18 2.95 -18.22
C PHE A 265 16.94 2.95 -19.54
N ALA A 266 18.27 2.98 -19.49
CA ALA A 266 19.11 2.92 -20.68
C ALA A 266 19.04 1.55 -21.39
N GLU A 267 19.06 0.44 -20.63
CA GLU A 267 18.96 -0.90 -21.21
C GLU A 267 17.60 -1.16 -21.87
N ILE A 268 16.50 -0.76 -21.23
CA ILE A 268 15.16 -0.88 -21.81
C ILE A 268 15.10 -0.28 -23.23
N GLN A 269 15.64 0.92 -23.42
CA GLN A 269 15.63 1.62 -24.72
C GLN A 269 16.36 0.84 -25.81
N LYS A 270 17.48 0.18 -25.46
CA LYS A 270 18.24 -0.66 -26.39
C LYS A 270 17.47 -1.89 -26.83
N LYS A 271 16.69 -2.51 -25.89
CA LYS A 271 15.95 -3.75 -26.15
C LYS A 271 14.70 -3.53 -27.00
N ILE A 272 14.05 -2.38 -26.89
CA ILE A 272 12.85 -2.07 -27.66
C ILE A 272 13.22 -1.86 -29.14
N LYS A 273 12.50 -2.57 -30.02
CA LYS A 273 12.66 -2.45 -31.49
C LYS A 273 11.97 -1.19 -32.02
N LYS A 274 12.31 -0.78 -33.23
CA LYS A 274 11.57 0.28 -33.95
C LYS A 274 10.08 -0.07 -34.04
N GLY A 275 9.20 0.88 -33.70
CA GLY A 275 7.75 0.70 -33.56
C GLY A 275 7.31 0.06 -32.24
N GLY A 276 8.27 -0.42 -31.44
CA GLY A 276 7.98 -1.05 -30.15
C GLY A 276 7.49 -0.04 -29.12
N GLN A 277 6.71 -0.53 -28.15
CA GLN A 277 6.01 0.27 -27.14
C GLN A 277 6.49 -0.05 -25.74
N LEU A 278 6.56 0.97 -24.89
CA LEU A 278 6.95 0.89 -23.49
C LEU A 278 5.89 1.54 -22.62
N TYR A 279 5.44 0.82 -21.59
CA TYR A 279 4.49 1.29 -20.60
C TYR A 279 5.15 1.31 -19.23
N ILE A 280 5.30 2.49 -18.63
CA ILE A 280 5.95 2.64 -17.34
C ILE A 280 5.00 3.31 -16.35
N SER A 281 5.03 2.85 -15.12
CA SER A 281 4.46 3.55 -13.98
C SER A 281 5.52 3.76 -12.92
N LEU A 282 5.64 5.00 -12.43
CA LEU A 282 6.62 5.41 -11.42
C LEU A 282 6.00 6.46 -10.48
N PRO A 283 6.45 6.54 -9.22
CA PRO A 283 6.10 7.65 -8.35
C PRO A 283 6.60 8.98 -8.92
N VAL A 284 5.68 9.93 -9.16
CA VAL A 284 6.00 11.28 -9.63
C VAL A 284 5.61 12.34 -8.62
N GLY A 285 6.46 13.37 -8.48
CA GLY A 285 6.34 14.45 -7.53
C GLY A 285 7.68 15.13 -7.33
N LYS A 286 7.89 15.84 -6.23
CA LYS A 286 9.18 16.42 -5.90
C LYS A 286 10.24 15.32 -5.74
N GLU A 287 11.33 15.44 -6.50
CA GLU A 287 12.42 14.45 -6.54
C GLU A 287 13.02 14.21 -5.17
N ARG A 288 13.10 12.93 -4.80
CA ARG A 288 13.70 12.45 -3.56
C ARG A 288 13.89 10.96 -3.54
N VAL A 289 14.68 10.48 -2.61
CA VAL A 289 14.76 9.06 -2.22
C VAL A 289 14.08 8.87 -0.89
N GLU A 290 13.13 7.97 -0.82
CA GLU A 290 12.51 7.46 0.42
C GLU A 290 13.15 6.10 0.74
N PHE A 291 14.36 6.15 1.30
CA PHE A 291 15.20 4.95 1.52
C PHE A 291 14.59 4.06 2.62
N ASN A 292 14.50 2.73 2.44
CA ASN A 292 14.79 1.94 1.24
C ASN A 292 13.51 1.60 0.43
N ALA A 293 12.50 2.45 0.53
CA ALA A 293 11.20 2.19 -0.10
C ALA A 293 11.25 2.38 -1.63
N HIS A 294 11.53 3.58 -2.09
CA HIS A 294 11.49 3.96 -3.51
C HIS A 294 12.10 5.35 -3.77
N ARG A 295 12.20 5.68 -5.06
CA ARG A 295 12.46 7.04 -5.52
C ARG A 295 11.18 7.70 -6.01
N VAL A 296 11.09 9.01 -5.87
CA VAL A 296 10.07 9.85 -6.50
C VAL A 296 10.78 10.75 -7.51
N PHE A 297 10.23 10.88 -8.70
CA PHE A 297 10.86 11.61 -9.81
C PHE A 297 10.01 12.80 -10.25
N PHE A 298 10.61 13.83 -10.80
CA PHE A 298 9.89 14.70 -11.70
C PHE A 298 9.51 13.93 -12.97
N ALA A 299 8.30 14.11 -13.50
CA ALA A 299 7.92 13.43 -14.72
C ALA A 299 8.81 13.86 -15.92
N SER A 300 9.31 15.09 -15.91
CA SER A 300 10.27 15.59 -16.88
C SER A 300 11.62 14.85 -16.85
N THR A 301 12.10 14.43 -15.67
CA THR A 301 13.31 13.62 -15.53
C THR A 301 13.11 12.25 -16.18
N ILE A 302 11.96 11.58 -15.96
CA ILE A 302 11.67 10.31 -16.62
C ILE A 302 11.65 10.47 -18.14
N LYS A 303 10.94 11.50 -18.66
CA LYS A 303 10.94 11.78 -20.10
C LYS A 303 12.37 12.00 -20.63
N ALA A 304 13.22 12.72 -19.91
CA ALA A 304 14.60 12.98 -20.31
C ALA A 304 15.47 11.71 -20.32
N CYS A 305 15.23 10.78 -19.37
CA CYS A 305 15.94 9.51 -19.32
C CYS A 305 15.60 8.60 -20.52
N PHE A 306 14.36 8.65 -21.03
CA PHE A 306 13.92 7.88 -22.19
C PHE A 306 14.03 8.70 -23.50
N ASN A 307 15.22 9.24 -23.78
CA ASN A 307 15.48 10.16 -24.88
C ASN A 307 15.51 9.51 -26.26
N GLU A 308 15.66 8.18 -26.36
CA GLU A 308 15.56 7.42 -27.62
C GLU A 308 14.12 7.02 -27.96
N LEU A 309 13.17 7.33 -27.06
CA LEU A 309 11.75 7.03 -27.23
C LEU A 309 10.90 8.30 -27.30
N THR A 310 9.83 8.25 -28.06
CA THR A 310 8.85 9.34 -28.13
C THR A 310 7.74 9.12 -27.10
N LEU A 311 7.54 10.06 -26.20
CA LEU A 311 6.42 10.05 -25.25
C LEU A 311 5.10 10.31 -26.01
N LYS A 312 4.19 9.35 -26.00
CA LYS A 312 2.87 9.44 -26.63
C LYS A 312 1.79 9.89 -25.65
N GLU A 313 1.87 9.46 -24.39
CA GLU A 313 0.93 9.81 -23.33
C GLU A 313 1.67 9.92 -21.99
N PHE A 314 1.33 10.96 -21.21
CA PHE A 314 1.63 11.05 -19.81
C PHE A 314 0.34 11.30 -19.03
N SER A 315 0.00 10.40 -18.13
CA SER A 315 -1.19 10.44 -17.30
C SER A 315 -0.80 10.20 -15.84
N CYS A 316 -1.69 10.48 -14.89
CA CYS A 316 -1.42 10.24 -13.47
C CYS A 316 -2.63 9.62 -12.77
N THR A 317 -2.38 8.78 -11.77
CA THR A 317 -3.43 8.41 -10.81
C THR A 317 -3.68 9.57 -9.87
N ALA A 318 -4.95 9.91 -9.64
CA ALA A 318 -5.36 10.99 -8.75
C ALA A 318 -6.72 10.68 -8.14
N GLU A 319 -6.79 10.62 -6.82
CA GLU A 319 -8.03 10.55 -6.03
C GLU A 319 -9.10 9.59 -6.58
N GLY A 320 -8.71 8.33 -6.82
CA GLY A 320 -9.63 7.28 -7.31
C GLY A 320 -9.97 7.34 -8.81
N LYS A 321 -9.16 8.00 -9.62
CA LYS A 321 -9.28 8.05 -11.08
C LYS A 321 -7.92 8.19 -11.76
N ILE A 322 -7.92 8.09 -13.10
CA ILE A 322 -6.79 8.51 -13.92
C ILE A 322 -7.07 9.91 -14.49
N GLU A 323 -6.12 10.82 -14.37
CA GLU A 323 -6.08 12.07 -15.12
C GLU A 323 -5.21 11.86 -16.35
N TYR A 324 -5.84 11.87 -17.52
CA TYR A 324 -5.17 11.59 -18.79
C TYR A 324 -4.53 12.85 -19.38
N ASN A 325 -3.39 12.66 -20.07
CA ASN A 325 -2.68 13.71 -20.83
C ASN A 325 -2.43 14.99 -20.01
N VAL A 326 -1.87 14.81 -18.81
CA VAL A 326 -1.55 15.94 -17.93
C VAL A 326 -0.18 16.54 -18.29
N GLU A 327 0.03 17.79 -17.89
CA GLU A 327 1.33 18.45 -18.05
C GLU A 327 2.38 17.78 -17.17
N LEU A 328 3.62 17.63 -17.69
CA LEU A 328 4.71 16.94 -16.99
C LEU A 328 5.04 17.53 -15.61
N ASN A 329 4.87 18.84 -15.45
CA ASN A 329 5.19 19.54 -14.21
C ASN A 329 4.02 19.67 -13.21
N LYS A 330 2.86 19.08 -13.52
CA LYS A 330 1.64 19.25 -12.73
C LYS A 330 1.82 18.89 -11.25
N TYR A 331 2.64 17.89 -10.95
CA TYR A 331 2.82 17.36 -9.60
C TYR A 331 4.21 17.62 -9.00
N ASP A 332 5.01 18.51 -9.61
CA ASP A 332 6.36 18.81 -9.18
C ASP A 332 6.44 19.57 -7.83
N ALA A 333 5.38 20.27 -7.47
CA ALA A 333 5.39 21.23 -6.36
C ALA A 333 5.04 20.62 -4.99
N ASP A 334 4.93 19.29 -4.87
CA ASP A 334 4.57 18.71 -3.58
C ASP A 334 5.77 18.64 -2.61
N PRO A 335 5.75 19.38 -1.49
CA PRO A 335 6.87 19.42 -0.56
C PRO A 335 6.80 18.37 0.55
N HIS A 336 5.73 17.55 0.63
CA HIS A 336 5.47 16.71 1.79
C HIS A 336 5.80 15.24 1.55
N HIS A 337 6.47 14.61 2.52
CA HIS A 337 6.72 13.18 2.55
C HIS A 337 5.42 12.36 2.37
N GLY A 338 5.46 11.38 1.46
CA GLY A 338 4.31 10.52 1.14
C GLY A 338 3.30 11.10 0.14
N ASN A 339 3.47 12.33 -0.30
CA ASN A 339 2.65 12.92 -1.36
C ASN A 339 3.34 12.74 -2.72
N TYR A 340 2.94 11.73 -3.43
CA TYR A 340 3.30 11.47 -4.84
C TYR A 340 2.11 10.84 -5.55
N ARG A 341 2.17 10.84 -6.89
CA ARG A 341 1.20 10.19 -7.75
C ARG A 341 1.89 9.08 -8.53
N TYR A 342 1.16 8.10 -9.02
CA TYR A 342 1.72 7.19 -10.01
C TYR A 342 1.61 7.86 -11.37
N GLY A 343 2.76 8.27 -11.90
CA GLY A 343 2.89 8.76 -13.27
C GLY A 343 2.85 7.57 -14.23
N LEU A 344 2.03 7.66 -15.25
CA LEU A 344 1.77 6.63 -16.24
C LEU A 344 2.30 7.13 -17.59
N PHE A 345 3.35 6.49 -18.09
CA PHE A 345 4.04 6.91 -19.30
C PHE A 345 3.90 5.85 -20.39
N HIS A 346 3.43 6.25 -21.56
CA HIS A 346 3.43 5.45 -22.77
C HIS A 346 4.43 6.03 -23.76
N PHE A 347 5.47 5.26 -24.08
CA PHE A 347 6.51 5.62 -25.04
C PHE A 347 6.45 4.70 -26.26
N VAL A 348 7.00 5.19 -27.38
CA VAL A 348 7.18 4.44 -28.63
C VAL A 348 8.56 4.73 -29.20
N LYS A 349 9.28 3.71 -29.70
CA LYS A 349 10.55 3.86 -30.43
C LYS A 349 10.26 4.13 -31.90
N GLU A 350 10.55 5.33 -32.39
CA GLU A 350 10.29 5.74 -33.79
C GLU A 350 11.37 5.29 -34.78
#